data_38f3d116d35368e0e800b9e8463bd05f
#
_entry.id   38f3d116d35368e0e800b9e8463bd05f
#
_cell.length_a   1.000
_cell.length_b   1.000
_cell.length_c   1.000
_cell.angle_alpha   90.00
_cell.angle_beta   90.00
_cell.angle_gamma   90.00
#
_symmetry.space_group_name_H-M   'P 1'
#
loop_
_entity.id
_entity.type
_entity.pdbx_description
1 polymer ?
#
loop_
_entity_poly.entity_id
_entity_poly.type
_entity_poly.pdbx_seq_one_letter_code
_entity_poly.pdbx_strand_id
1 'polypeptide(L)' 'MVQNSKEYQIKVDGKNYKWDKQEISGAEIRLIGLIPHDYQIFLKIHNQEERLIGDDDKVDLTNPGVEQF' A
#
# COMPACT_ATOMS: atom_id res chain seq x y z
N MET A 1 8.64 -27.44 -8.52
CA MET A 1 8.64 -26.13 -9.05
C MET A 1 8.61 -25.10 -7.94
N VAL A 2 9.53 -24.23 -7.99
CA VAL A 2 9.63 -23.25 -6.93
C VAL A 2 8.69 -22.10 -7.20
N GLN A 3 7.97 -21.72 -6.20
CA GLN A 3 7.11 -20.58 -6.26
C GLN A 3 7.81 -19.38 -5.65
N ASN A 4 8.08 -18.39 -6.46
CA ASN A 4 8.85 -17.23 -6.02
C ASN A 4 7.98 -16.04 -5.70
N SER A 5 6.73 -16.27 -5.42
CA SER A 5 5.89 -15.14 -5.07
C SER A 5 6.35 -14.56 -3.74
N LYS A 6 6.75 -13.33 -3.77
CA LYS A 6 7.02 -12.57 -2.56
C LYS A 6 5.73 -12.01 -2.03
N GLU A 7 5.59 -12.11 -0.74
CA GLU A 7 4.50 -11.42 -0.06
C GLU A 7 5.06 -10.18 0.60
N TYR A 8 4.37 -9.08 0.41
CA TYR A 8 4.71 -7.84 1.08
C TYR A 8 3.66 -7.60 2.15
N GLN A 9 4.12 -7.11 3.29
CA GLN A 9 3.19 -6.70 4.33
C GLN A 9 2.96 -5.22 4.20
N ILE A 10 1.69 -4.85 4.14
CA ILE A 10 1.31 -3.45 4.13
C ILE A 10 0.44 -3.17 5.34
N LYS A 11 0.47 -1.94 5.78
CA LYS A 11 -0.36 -1.50 6.90
C LYS A 11 -1.29 -0.41 6.41
N VAL A 12 -2.58 -0.66 6.52
CA VAL A 12 -3.59 0.30 6.12
C VAL A 12 -4.42 0.64 7.34
N ASP A 13 -4.38 1.90 7.75
CA ASP A 13 -5.11 2.41 8.91
C ASP A 13 -4.83 1.55 10.16
N GLY A 14 -3.57 1.20 10.35
CA GLY A 14 -3.14 0.43 11.50
C GLY A 14 -3.34 -1.06 11.43
N LYS A 15 -3.95 -1.56 10.37
CA LYS A 15 -4.17 -3.00 10.19
C LYS A 15 -3.21 -3.56 9.18
N ASN A 16 -2.73 -4.76 9.43
CA ASN A 16 -1.76 -5.43 8.57
C ASN A 16 -2.47 -6.26 7.52
N TYR A 17 -1.97 -6.18 6.30
CA TYR A 17 -2.47 -6.96 5.16
C TYR A 17 -1.30 -7.54 4.39
N LYS A 18 -1.54 -8.60 3.68
CA LYS A 18 -0.55 -9.20 2.78
C LYS A 18 -0.88 -8.86 1.35
N TRP A 19 0.17 -8.58 0.58
CA TRP A 19 0.02 -8.21 -0.83
C TRP A 19 1.08 -8.98 -1.61
N ASP A 20 0.70 -9.59 -2.72
CA ASP A 20 1.56 -10.51 -3.43
C ASP A 20 2.17 -9.92 -4.70
N LYS A 21 2.11 -8.61 -4.86
CA LYS A 21 2.68 -7.93 -6.02
C LYS A 21 3.65 -6.87 -5.55
N GLN A 22 4.55 -6.48 -6.47
CA GLN A 22 5.53 -5.45 -6.17
C GLN A 22 4.91 -4.07 -6.03
N GLU A 23 3.81 -3.83 -6.70
CA GLU A 23 3.17 -2.52 -6.70
C GLU A 23 1.75 -2.63 -6.20
N ILE A 24 1.27 -1.57 -5.59
CA ILE A 24 -0.10 -1.46 -5.18
C ILE A 24 -0.63 -0.09 -5.58
N SER A 25 -1.82 -0.05 -6.13
CA SER A 25 -2.47 1.22 -6.49
C SER A 25 -3.36 1.71 -5.37
N GLY A 26 -3.71 3.00 -5.43
CA GLY A 26 -4.66 3.56 -4.48
C GLY A 26 -5.99 2.83 -4.50
N ALA A 27 -6.48 2.48 -5.67
CA ALA A 27 -7.73 1.73 -5.79
C ALA A 27 -7.64 0.37 -5.10
N GLU A 28 -6.49 -0.29 -5.22
CA GLU A 28 -6.28 -1.57 -4.57
C GLU A 28 -6.22 -1.44 -3.06
N ILE A 29 -5.59 -0.37 -2.56
CA ILE A 29 -5.55 -0.10 -1.14
C ILE A 29 -6.97 0.12 -0.59
N ARG A 30 -7.79 0.86 -1.33
CA ARG A 30 -9.19 1.07 -0.92
C ARG A 30 -9.94 -0.25 -0.83
N LEU A 31 -9.70 -1.11 -1.80
CA LEU A 31 -10.40 -2.39 -1.84
C LEU A 31 -10.02 -3.28 -0.66
N ILE A 32 -8.73 -3.38 -0.40
CA ILE A 32 -8.23 -4.20 0.71
C ILE A 32 -8.71 -3.65 2.05
N GLY A 33 -8.58 -2.35 2.25
CA GLY A 33 -8.90 -1.72 3.52
C GLY A 33 -10.36 -1.36 3.69
N LEU A 34 -11.20 -1.63 2.67
CA LEU A 34 -12.60 -1.24 2.67
C LEU A 34 -12.78 0.25 2.95
N ILE A 35 -11.97 1.06 2.26
CA ILE A 35 -11.95 2.50 2.48
C ILE A 35 -12.97 3.16 1.55
N PRO A 36 -13.91 3.94 2.08
CA PRO A 36 -14.88 4.65 1.24
C PRO A 36 -14.20 5.63 0.29
N HIS A 37 -14.86 5.91 -0.83
CA HIS A 37 -14.27 6.78 -1.86
C HIS A 37 -14.07 8.22 -1.40
N ASP A 38 -14.80 8.66 -0.42
CA ASP A 38 -14.65 10.03 0.08
C ASP A 38 -13.52 10.18 1.10
N TYR A 39 -12.80 9.10 1.39
CA TYR A 39 -11.63 9.14 2.24
C TYR A 39 -10.38 9.23 1.38
N GLN A 40 -9.43 10.03 1.83
CA GLN A 40 -8.14 10.14 1.16
C GLN A 40 -7.16 9.13 1.75
N ILE A 41 -6.25 8.65 0.89
CA ILE A 41 -5.22 7.70 1.28
C ILE A 41 -3.89 8.41 1.27
N PHE A 42 -3.14 8.30 2.35
CA PHE A 42 -1.80 8.88 2.46
C PHE A 42 -0.78 7.78 2.69
N LEU A 43 0.30 7.85 1.96
CA LEU A 43 1.45 6.99 2.19
C LEU A 43 2.34 7.65 3.23
N LYS A 44 2.62 6.93 4.30
CA LYS A 44 3.55 7.40 5.34
C LYS A 44 4.92 6.84 5.06
N ILE A 45 5.86 7.73 4.79
CA ILE A 45 7.23 7.34 4.52
C ILE A 45 8.06 7.70 5.73
N HIS A 46 8.86 6.76 6.20
CA HIS A 46 9.65 6.93 7.40
C HIS A 46 10.52 8.19 7.31
N ASN A 47 10.40 9.07 8.30
CA ASN A 47 11.15 10.34 8.38
C ASN A 47 10.88 11.30 7.22
N GLN A 48 9.74 11.16 6.57
CA GLN A 48 9.37 12.05 5.48
C GLN A 48 7.90 12.45 5.62
N GLU A 49 7.49 13.40 4.78
CA GLU A 49 6.12 13.85 4.78
C GLU A 49 5.21 12.77 4.19
N GLU A 50 3.95 12.84 4.57
CA GLU A 50 2.95 11.97 4.00
C GLU A 50 2.69 12.37 2.55
N ARG A 51 2.45 11.37 1.72
CA ARG A 51 2.17 11.57 0.31
C ARG A 51 0.75 11.13 0.01
N LEU A 52 -0.01 11.99 -0.65
CA LEU A 52 -1.36 11.64 -1.07
C LEU A 52 -1.31 10.64 -2.21
N ILE A 53 -2.09 9.57 -2.10
CA ILE A 53 -2.16 8.50 -3.09
C ILE A 53 -3.54 8.53 -3.73
N GLY A 54 -3.58 8.80 -5.02
CA GLY A 54 -4.80 8.72 -5.79
C GLY A 54 -5.08 7.30 -6.26
N ASP A 55 -6.28 7.07 -6.80
CA ASP A 55 -6.67 5.73 -7.21
C ASP A 55 -5.77 5.16 -8.30
N ASP A 56 -5.26 6.03 -9.17
CA ASP A 56 -4.40 5.61 -10.27
C ASP A 56 -2.92 5.62 -9.91
N ASP A 57 -2.57 6.10 -8.74
CA ASP A 57 -1.18 6.12 -8.30
C ASP A 57 -0.74 4.73 -7.88
N LYS A 58 0.50 4.41 -8.22
CA LYS A 58 1.09 3.12 -7.85
C LYS A 58 2.25 3.34 -6.91
N VAL A 59 2.35 2.47 -5.93
CA VAL A 59 3.42 2.50 -4.95
C VAL A 59 4.27 1.24 -5.11
N ASP A 60 5.57 1.44 -5.20
CA ASP A 60 6.52 0.34 -5.32
C ASP A 60 6.87 -0.16 -3.92
N LEU A 61 6.42 -1.35 -3.60
CA LEU A 61 6.60 -1.94 -2.28
C LEU A 61 7.99 -2.51 -2.06
N THR A 62 8.83 -2.49 -3.09
CA THR A 62 10.21 -2.94 -2.92
C THR A 62 11.08 -1.90 -2.23
N ASN A 63 10.62 -0.66 -2.15
CA ASN A 63 11.35 0.39 -1.44
C ASN A 63 11.09 0.28 0.05
N PRO A 64 12.15 0.31 0.87
CA PRO A 64 11.96 0.24 2.32
C PRO A 64 11.14 1.43 2.82
N GLY A 65 10.26 1.17 3.75
CA GLY A 65 9.51 2.23 4.43
C GLY A 65 8.25 2.69 3.73
N VAL A 66 7.86 2.09 2.61
CA VAL A 66 6.67 2.54 1.87
C VAL A 66 5.46 1.62 2.07
N GLU A 67 5.44 0.89 3.16
CA GLU A 67 4.37 -0.07 3.39
C GLU A 67 3.24 0.42 4.29
N GLN A 68 3.25 1.67 4.71
CA GLN A 68 2.21 2.20 5.60
C GLN A 68 1.30 3.19 4.88
N PHE A 69 0.02 2.96 5.00
CA PHE A 69 -1.01 3.78 4.35
C PHE A 69 -2.09 4.23 5.33
#